data_aca4cdd5898bb600589021e9dd7082f8
#
_entry.id   aca4cdd5898bb600589021e9dd7082f8
#
_cell.length_a   1.000
_cell.length_b   1.000
_cell.length_c   1.000
_cell.angle_alpha   90.00
_cell.angle_beta   90.00
_cell.angle_gamma   90.00
#
_symmetry.space_group_name_H-M   'P 1'
#
loop_
_entity.id
_entity.type
_entity.pdbx_description
1 polymer ?
#
loop_
_entity_poly.entity_id
_entity_poly.type
_entity_poly.pdbx_seq_one_letter_code
_entity_poly.pdbx_strand_id
1 'polypeptide(L)'
;NFISELKRRNVIRMAGLYLVGAWLITQVSATVLPLFHAPDWLTQGVVIALAIGFIPAMIFAWVFELTPDGLKRDAEVAPDESIAPQTAQKMNRLIVALLILAVVYFGFDKFVLAPKREAALVTQTTQAVTEKVASQEQSENAKSIAVLAFENRSADKDNEYFSDGVAEEILNSLAKVKDLKVAGRTSSFFFKGKNESLGTIGKTLGVAHVLEGSVRKQGDKLRITAQLIRISDGFQMWSETFDGSDSDIFALQEKIAQQVTSELQVALNAGQQGRLVEVGTADPDAYAMYLRATDVFNRRDVKSYPKAIQGLHEALKL
;
A
#
# COMPACT_ATOMS: atom_id res chain seq x y z
N ASN A 1 -66.73 15.18 10.29
CA ASN A 1 -65.39 14.77 10.67
C ASN A 1 -64.38 15.14 9.58
N PHE A 2 -63.34 15.88 9.92
CA PHE A 2 -62.28 16.35 8.98
C PHE A 2 -61.72 15.22 8.08
N ILE A 3 -61.56 14.02 8.64
CA ILE A 3 -61.06 12.84 7.90
C ILE A 3 -62.05 12.34 6.84
N SER A 4 -63.34 12.44 7.09
CA SER A 4 -64.40 12.06 6.12
C SER A 4 -64.42 13.04 4.94
N GLU A 5 -64.15 14.31 5.19
CA GLU A 5 -64.03 15.37 4.19
C GLU A 5 -62.81 15.17 3.29
N LEU A 6 -61.60 14.89 3.89
CA LEU A 6 -60.38 14.53 3.19
C LEU A 6 -60.55 13.30 2.27
N LYS A 7 -61.34 12.32 2.72
CA LYS A 7 -61.64 11.10 1.96
C LYS A 7 -62.62 11.36 0.82
N ARG A 8 -63.61 12.24 1.03
CA ARG A 8 -64.57 12.66 0.04
C ARG A 8 -63.92 13.42 -1.11
N ARG A 9 -63.01 14.33 -0.79
CA ARG A 9 -62.27 15.20 -1.79
C ARG A 9 -61.06 14.53 -2.44
N ASN A 10 -60.88 13.22 -2.33
CA ASN A 10 -59.77 12.47 -2.93
C ASN A 10 -58.37 12.90 -2.47
N VAL A 11 -58.20 13.80 -1.50
CA VAL A 11 -56.92 14.35 -1.06
C VAL A 11 -55.95 13.24 -0.60
N ILE A 12 -56.47 12.23 0.15
CA ILE A 12 -55.66 11.09 0.60
C ILE A 12 -55.10 10.29 -0.58
N ARG A 13 -55.91 10.11 -1.66
CA ARG A 13 -55.42 9.39 -2.86
C ARG A 13 -54.41 10.18 -3.64
N MET A 14 -54.59 11.51 -3.74
CA MET A 14 -53.60 12.40 -4.36
C MET A 14 -52.29 12.42 -3.56
N ALA A 15 -52.34 12.45 -2.25
CA ALA A 15 -51.17 12.33 -1.40
C ALA A 15 -50.42 10.99 -1.65
N GLY A 16 -51.14 9.87 -1.72
CA GLY A 16 -50.57 8.58 -2.05
C GLY A 16 -49.91 8.55 -3.44
N LEU A 17 -50.60 9.09 -4.47
CA LEU A 17 -50.07 9.19 -5.82
C LEU A 17 -48.83 10.06 -5.87
N TYR A 18 -48.85 11.22 -5.19
CA TYR A 18 -47.68 12.12 -5.13
C TYR A 18 -46.50 11.45 -4.44
N LEU A 19 -46.68 10.78 -3.33
CA LEU A 19 -45.61 10.10 -2.59
C LEU A 19 -44.96 8.98 -3.41
N VAL A 20 -45.80 8.17 -4.10
CA VAL A 20 -45.29 7.10 -4.98
C VAL A 20 -44.51 7.68 -6.16
N GLY A 21 -45.07 8.75 -6.81
CA GLY A 21 -44.40 9.46 -7.92
C GLY A 21 -43.10 10.11 -7.49
N ALA A 22 -43.10 10.81 -6.35
CA ALA A 22 -41.93 11.46 -5.78
C ALA A 22 -40.83 10.42 -5.45
N TRP A 23 -41.21 9.29 -4.84
CA TRP A 23 -40.27 8.20 -4.58
C TRP A 23 -39.66 7.65 -5.88
N LEU A 24 -40.50 7.42 -6.92
CA LEU A 24 -40.01 6.92 -8.20
C LEU A 24 -39.03 7.91 -8.86
N ILE A 25 -39.37 9.21 -8.87
CA ILE A 25 -38.50 10.27 -9.41
C ILE A 25 -37.16 10.31 -8.67
N THR A 26 -37.19 10.21 -7.34
CA THR A 26 -35.98 10.18 -6.51
C THR A 26 -35.11 8.98 -6.86
N GLN A 27 -35.67 7.78 -7.00
CA GLN A 27 -34.95 6.58 -7.36
C GLN A 27 -34.34 6.65 -8.76
N VAL A 28 -35.12 7.12 -9.73
CA VAL A 28 -34.61 7.31 -11.10
C VAL A 28 -33.49 8.35 -11.11
N SER A 29 -33.65 9.46 -10.42
CA SER A 29 -32.63 10.51 -10.32
C SER A 29 -31.36 9.99 -9.68
N ALA A 30 -31.43 9.25 -8.57
CA ALA A 30 -30.30 8.66 -7.90
C ALA A 30 -29.53 7.64 -8.76
N THR A 31 -30.20 7.02 -9.74
CA THR A 31 -29.61 6.05 -10.66
C THR A 31 -29.04 6.71 -11.92
N VAL A 32 -29.75 7.70 -12.48
CA VAL A 32 -29.44 8.29 -13.78
C VAL A 32 -28.43 9.44 -13.66
N LEU A 33 -28.55 10.32 -12.66
CA LEU A 33 -27.68 11.48 -12.51
C LEU A 33 -26.18 11.13 -12.42
N PRO A 34 -25.76 10.09 -11.68
CA PRO A 34 -24.36 9.68 -11.65
C PRO A 34 -23.80 9.24 -13.02
N LEU A 35 -24.64 8.69 -13.91
CA LEU A 35 -24.21 8.29 -15.26
C LEU A 35 -23.77 9.50 -16.10
N PHE A 36 -24.30 10.68 -15.81
CA PHE A 36 -23.94 11.94 -16.48
C PHE A 36 -22.91 12.75 -15.69
N HIS A 37 -22.26 12.16 -14.67
CA HIS A 37 -21.31 12.86 -13.79
C HIS A 37 -21.91 14.10 -13.12
N ALA A 38 -23.23 14.08 -12.86
CA ALA A 38 -23.91 15.18 -12.21
C ALA A 38 -23.47 15.31 -10.75
N PRO A 39 -23.30 16.54 -10.23
CA PRO A 39 -22.92 16.74 -8.83
C PRO A 39 -23.98 16.20 -7.86
N ASP A 40 -23.55 15.68 -6.71
CA ASP A 40 -24.42 15.06 -5.69
C ASP A 40 -25.51 15.98 -5.17
N TRP A 41 -25.28 17.29 -5.13
CA TRP A 41 -26.29 18.28 -4.72
C TRP A 41 -27.53 18.29 -5.62
N LEU A 42 -27.42 17.85 -6.87
CA LEU A 42 -28.56 17.79 -7.80
C LEU A 42 -29.59 16.75 -7.32
N THR A 43 -29.14 15.59 -6.88
CA THR A 43 -30.03 14.56 -6.33
C THR A 43 -30.72 15.06 -5.04
N GLN A 44 -29.97 15.75 -4.18
CA GLN A 44 -30.51 16.39 -2.97
C GLN A 44 -31.53 17.48 -3.35
N GLY A 45 -31.22 18.28 -4.36
CA GLY A 45 -32.11 19.32 -4.88
C GLY A 45 -33.44 18.78 -5.37
N VAL A 46 -33.44 17.64 -6.07
CA VAL A 46 -34.67 16.95 -6.52
C VAL A 46 -35.53 16.54 -5.32
N VAL A 47 -34.94 15.95 -4.30
CA VAL A 47 -35.68 15.54 -3.08
C VAL A 47 -36.31 16.74 -2.37
N ILE A 48 -35.53 17.83 -2.22
CA ILE A 48 -36.02 19.06 -1.59
C ILE A 48 -37.16 19.68 -2.42
N ALA A 49 -37.02 19.75 -3.75
CA ALA A 49 -38.06 20.27 -4.62
C ALA A 49 -39.37 19.48 -4.56
N LEU A 50 -39.26 18.14 -4.49
CA LEU A 50 -40.44 17.26 -4.31
C LEU A 50 -41.07 17.45 -2.92
N ALA A 51 -40.26 17.61 -1.87
CA ALA A 51 -40.79 17.87 -0.53
C ALA A 51 -41.55 19.21 -0.44
N ILE A 52 -40.97 20.26 -1.03
CA ILE A 52 -41.61 21.60 -1.10
C ILE A 52 -42.88 21.54 -1.96
N GLY A 53 -42.82 20.84 -3.11
CA GLY A 53 -43.95 20.68 -4.04
C GLY A 53 -45.13 19.90 -3.46
N PHE A 54 -44.93 19.12 -2.41
CA PHE A 54 -46.01 18.35 -1.73
C PHE A 54 -47.12 19.26 -1.18
N ILE A 55 -46.73 20.38 -0.55
CA ILE A 55 -47.69 21.29 0.09
C ILE A 55 -48.64 21.93 -0.92
N PRO A 56 -48.15 22.60 -1.99
CA PRO A 56 -49.04 23.16 -3.02
C PRO A 56 -49.86 22.09 -3.75
N ALA A 57 -49.31 20.87 -3.96
CA ALA A 57 -50.05 19.78 -4.56
C ALA A 57 -51.25 19.36 -3.68
N MET A 58 -51.08 19.34 -2.36
CA MET A 58 -52.19 19.03 -1.43
C MET A 58 -53.22 20.15 -1.36
N ILE A 59 -52.80 21.41 -1.36
CA ILE A 59 -53.70 22.57 -1.42
C ILE A 59 -54.53 22.53 -2.72
N PHE A 60 -53.86 22.25 -3.85
CA PHE A 60 -54.57 22.15 -5.14
C PHE A 60 -55.61 21.02 -5.12
N ALA A 61 -55.28 19.83 -4.60
CA ALA A 61 -56.16 18.70 -4.45
C ALA A 61 -57.35 18.97 -3.51
N TRP A 62 -57.17 19.90 -2.57
CA TRP A 62 -58.25 20.32 -1.64
C TRP A 62 -59.21 21.33 -2.29
N VAL A 63 -58.74 22.27 -3.12
CA VAL A 63 -59.50 23.40 -3.67
C VAL A 63 -60.19 23.05 -4.97
N PHE A 64 -59.59 22.19 -5.80
CA PHE A 64 -60.10 21.90 -7.15
C PHE A 64 -60.53 20.43 -7.31
N GLU A 65 -61.70 20.26 -8.01
CA GLU A 65 -62.19 18.96 -8.42
C GLU A 65 -62.20 18.90 -9.98
N LEU A 66 -61.88 17.72 -10.54
CA LEU A 66 -61.99 17.45 -11.97
C LEU A 66 -63.43 17.12 -12.30
N THR A 67 -64.04 17.90 -13.19
CA THR A 67 -65.38 17.66 -13.73
C THR A 67 -65.31 17.35 -15.21
N PRO A 68 -66.40 16.84 -15.87
CA PRO A 68 -66.40 16.64 -17.32
C PRO A 68 -66.14 17.89 -18.12
N ASP A 69 -66.46 19.06 -17.60
CA ASP A 69 -66.27 20.38 -18.22
C ASP A 69 -64.89 21.01 -17.87
N GLY A 70 -64.02 20.33 -17.11
CA GLY A 70 -62.71 20.81 -16.73
C GLY A 70 -62.51 20.97 -15.20
N LEU A 71 -61.50 21.79 -14.83
CA LEU A 71 -61.17 22.10 -13.43
C LEU A 71 -62.16 23.15 -12.90
N LYS A 72 -63.02 22.74 -11.93
CA LYS A 72 -63.90 23.64 -11.17
C LYS A 72 -63.54 23.65 -9.68
N ARG A 73 -63.90 24.72 -8.96
CA ARG A 73 -63.75 24.75 -7.52
C ARG A 73 -64.74 23.79 -6.88
N ASP A 74 -64.31 22.97 -5.91
CA ASP A 74 -65.14 21.99 -5.20
C ASP A 74 -66.46 22.61 -4.62
N ALA A 75 -66.41 23.89 -4.23
CA ALA A 75 -67.59 24.64 -3.74
C ALA A 75 -68.65 24.97 -4.84
N GLU A 76 -68.35 24.84 -6.11
CA GLU A 76 -69.19 25.17 -7.25
C GLU A 76 -69.76 23.94 -7.96
N VAL A 77 -69.36 22.72 -7.52
CA VAL A 77 -69.77 21.46 -8.13
C VAL A 77 -71.03 20.92 -7.45
N ALA A 78 -72.14 20.75 -8.19
CA ALA A 78 -73.33 20.11 -7.65
C ALA A 78 -73.09 18.61 -7.40
N PRO A 79 -73.70 17.99 -6.38
CA PRO A 79 -73.49 16.59 -6.05
C PRO A 79 -73.74 15.61 -7.21
N ASP A 80 -74.60 15.95 -8.16
CA ASP A 80 -74.96 15.14 -9.32
C ASP A 80 -73.99 15.27 -10.48
N GLU A 81 -73.12 16.27 -10.47
CA GLU A 81 -72.08 16.53 -11.50
C GLU A 81 -70.68 16.02 -11.14
N SER A 82 -70.52 15.54 -9.90
CA SER A 82 -69.24 15.06 -9.42
C SER A 82 -68.89 13.70 -10.01
N ILE A 83 -67.77 13.65 -10.75
CA ILE A 83 -67.18 12.40 -11.26
C ILE A 83 -66.12 11.83 -10.29
N ALA A 84 -66.10 12.30 -9.02
CA ALA A 84 -65.17 11.89 -8.00
C ALA A 84 -65.09 10.34 -7.84
N PRO A 85 -66.20 9.56 -7.90
CA PRO A 85 -66.08 8.09 -7.82
C PRO A 85 -65.37 7.46 -9.00
N GLN A 86 -65.54 7.98 -10.23
CA GLN A 86 -64.88 7.47 -11.44
C GLN A 86 -63.40 7.89 -11.48
N THR A 87 -63.11 9.11 -11.11
CA THR A 87 -61.76 9.63 -10.96
C THR A 87 -61.01 8.87 -9.87
N ALA A 88 -61.66 8.56 -8.75
CA ALA A 88 -61.12 7.73 -7.65
C ALA A 88 -60.71 6.33 -8.14
N GLN A 89 -61.53 5.70 -9.00
CA GLN A 89 -61.22 4.37 -9.55
C GLN A 89 -60.08 4.37 -10.53
N LYS A 90 -59.97 5.39 -11.41
CA LYS A 90 -58.84 5.59 -12.33
C LYS A 90 -57.56 5.84 -11.55
N MET A 91 -57.61 6.72 -10.55
CA MET A 91 -56.49 7.06 -9.69
C MET A 91 -55.97 5.85 -8.86
N ASN A 92 -56.90 5.02 -8.34
CA ASN A 92 -56.52 3.82 -7.66
C ASN A 92 -55.79 2.79 -8.56
N ARG A 93 -56.26 2.64 -9.82
CA ARG A 93 -55.59 1.78 -10.81
C ARG A 93 -54.19 2.32 -11.12
N LEU A 94 -54.03 3.63 -11.24
CA LEU A 94 -52.75 4.29 -11.52
C LEU A 94 -51.77 4.10 -10.33
N ILE A 95 -52.23 4.25 -9.10
CA ILE A 95 -51.43 4.01 -7.88
C ILE A 95 -50.97 2.57 -7.87
N VAL A 96 -51.86 1.59 -8.12
CA VAL A 96 -51.47 0.17 -8.15
C VAL A 96 -50.47 -0.12 -9.25
N ALA A 97 -50.67 0.45 -10.46
CA ALA A 97 -49.72 0.30 -11.58
C ALA A 97 -48.32 0.85 -11.23
N LEU A 98 -48.25 2.04 -10.60
CA LEU A 98 -46.99 2.64 -10.15
C LEU A 98 -46.33 1.83 -9.02
N LEU A 99 -47.14 1.29 -8.11
CA LEU A 99 -46.60 0.41 -7.04
C LEU A 99 -46.02 -0.88 -7.62
N ILE A 100 -46.68 -1.49 -8.59
CA ILE A 100 -46.13 -2.67 -9.30
C ILE A 100 -44.82 -2.33 -9.97
N LEU A 101 -44.76 -1.20 -10.68
CA LEU A 101 -43.55 -0.73 -11.36
C LEU A 101 -42.42 -0.44 -10.36
N ALA A 102 -42.77 0.14 -9.21
CA ALA A 102 -41.82 0.38 -8.12
C ALA A 102 -41.26 -0.93 -7.55
N VAL A 103 -42.08 -1.95 -7.34
CA VAL A 103 -41.66 -3.28 -6.84
C VAL A 103 -40.77 -3.97 -7.87
N VAL A 104 -41.11 -3.93 -9.15
CA VAL A 104 -40.29 -4.49 -10.23
C VAL A 104 -38.94 -3.78 -10.31
N TYR A 105 -38.93 -2.44 -10.25
CA TYR A 105 -37.69 -1.67 -10.23
C TYR A 105 -36.82 -1.99 -9.03
N PHE A 106 -37.40 -2.05 -7.83
CA PHE A 106 -36.68 -2.39 -6.60
C PHE A 106 -36.09 -3.80 -6.67
N GLY A 107 -36.87 -4.77 -7.17
CA GLY A 107 -36.38 -6.13 -7.40
C GLY A 107 -35.21 -6.16 -8.36
N PHE A 108 -35.32 -5.46 -9.50
CA PHE A 108 -34.25 -5.35 -10.48
C PHE A 108 -33.00 -4.67 -9.93
N ASP A 109 -33.16 -3.55 -9.20
CA ASP A 109 -32.03 -2.86 -8.57
C ASP A 109 -31.33 -3.76 -7.54
N LYS A 110 -32.10 -4.39 -6.63
CA LYS A 110 -31.58 -5.22 -5.54
C LYS A 110 -30.88 -6.49 -6.03
N PHE A 111 -31.45 -7.16 -7.06
CA PHE A 111 -30.96 -8.46 -7.51
C PHE A 111 -30.00 -8.40 -8.70
N VAL A 112 -30.02 -7.34 -9.48
CA VAL A 112 -29.21 -7.23 -10.71
C VAL A 112 -28.15 -6.13 -10.62
N LEU A 113 -28.54 -4.92 -10.18
CA LEU A 113 -27.61 -3.77 -10.16
C LEU A 113 -26.75 -3.71 -8.91
N ALA A 114 -27.32 -3.92 -7.73
CA ALA A 114 -26.60 -3.83 -6.46
C ALA A 114 -25.42 -4.79 -6.38
N PRO A 115 -25.53 -6.09 -6.72
CA PRO A 115 -24.39 -7.00 -6.71
C PRO A 115 -23.26 -6.60 -7.64
N LYS A 116 -23.61 -6.04 -8.82
CA LYS A 116 -22.59 -5.56 -9.77
C LYS A 116 -21.83 -4.33 -9.27
N ARG A 117 -22.53 -3.43 -8.58
CA ARG A 117 -21.92 -2.23 -7.98
C ARG A 117 -21.02 -2.61 -6.81
N GLU A 118 -21.47 -3.51 -5.94
CA GLU A 118 -20.65 -4.01 -4.82
C GLU A 118 -19.39 -4.74 -5.31
N ALA A 119 -19.52 -5.61 -6.32
CA ALA A 119 -18.37 -6.28 -6.91
C ALA A 119 -17.36 -5.30 -7.53
N ALA A 120 -17.84 -4.26 -8.22
CA ALA A 120 -16.97 -3.24 -8.79
C ALA A 120 -16.26 -2.40 -7.71
N LEU A 121 -16.97 -2.01 -6.64
CA LEU A 121 -16.39 -1.28 -5.51
C LEU A 121 -15.35 -2.12 -4.76
N VAL A 122 -15.65 -3.40 -4.49
CA VAL A 122 -14.72 -4.33 -3.84
C VAL A 122 -13.46 -4.47 -4.69
N THR A 123 -13.61 -4.64 -6.01
CA THR A 123 -12.44 -4.76 -6.91
C THR A 123 -11.60 -3.48 -6.92
N GLN A 124 -12.21 -2.31 -7.03
CA GLN A 124 -11.48 -1.03 -6.98
C GLN A 124 -10.80 -0.79 -5.64
N THR A 125 -11.50 -1.07 -4.54
CA THR A 125 -10.93 -0.89 -3.19
C THR A 125 -9.77 -1.87 -2.96
N THR A 126 -9.92 -3.12 -3.38
CA THR A 126 -8.87 -4.13 -3.25
C THR A 126 -7.65 -3.76 -4.10
N GLN A 127 -7.84 -3.30 -5.32
CA GLN A 127 -6.73 -2.84 -6.18
C GLN A 127 -6.02 -1.63 -5.58
N ALA A 128 -6.77 -0.61 -5.13
CA ALA A 128 -6.18 0.58 -4.52
C ALA A 128 -5.43 0.27 -3.20
N VAL A 129 -5.93 -0.65 -2.39
CA VAL A 129 -5.24 -1.11 -1.17
C VAL A 129 -4.00 -1.91 -1.53
N THR A 130 -4.08 -2.82 -2.51
CA THR A 130 -2.94 -3.64 -2.96
C THR A 130 -1.84 -2.76 -3.56
N GLU A 131 -2.17 -1.78 -4.40
CA GLU A 131 -1.21 -0.81 -4.94
C GLU A 131 -0.59 0.06 -3.85
N LYS A 132 -1.38 0.48 -2.87
CA LYS A 132 -0.89 1.30 -1.76
C LYS A 132 0.02 0.50 -0.83
N VAL A 133 -0.31 -0.75 -0.54
CA VAL A 133 0.55 -1.67 0.24
C VAL A 133 1.83 -1.97 -0.53
N ALA A 134 1.74 -2.31 -1.82
CA ALA A 134 2.91 -2.57 -2.66
C ALA A 134 3.83 -1.34 -2.77
N SER A 135 3.27 -0.14 -2.92
CA SER A 135 4.07 1.10 -2.96
C SER A 135 4.68 1.47 -1.61
N GLN A 136 4.01 1.18 -0.49
CA GLN A 136 4.56 1.34 0.84
C GLN A 136 5.69 0.33 1.12
N GLU A 137 5.49 -0.95 0.81
CA GLU A 137 6.54 -1.97 0.93
C GLU A 137 7.75 -1.65 0.05
N GLN A 138 7.55 -1.16 -1.18
CA GLN A 138 8.63 -0.71 -2.04
C GLN A 138 9.37 0.50 -1.46
N SER A 139 8.68 1.48 -0.89
CA SER A 139 9.32 2.65 -0.30
C SER A 139 10.04 2.31 1.02
N GLU A 140 9.49 1.43 1.84
CA GLU A 140 10.13 0.95 3.07
C GLU A 140 11.35 0.07 2.81
N ASN A 141 11.35 -0.70 1.71
CA ASN A 141 12.49 -1.52 1.31
C ASN A 141 13.49 -0.77 0.44
N ALA A 142 13.16 0.41 -0.09
CA ALA A 142 14.06 1.19 -0.94
C ALA A 142 15.43 1.48 -0.29
N LYS A 143 15.49 1.55 1.05
CA LYS A 143 16.73 1.70 1.83
C LYS A 143 17.06 0.41 2.58
N SER A 144 17.17 -0.68 1.85
CA SER A 144 17.54 -1.98 2.39
C SER A 144 18.65 -2.62 1.57
N ILE A 145 19.57 -3.30 2.26
CA ILE A 145 20.78 -3.89 1.65
C ILE A 145 21.14 -5.22 2.31
N ALA A 146 21.63 -6.14 1.51
CA ALA A 146 22.37 -7.31 1.98
C ALA A 146 23.83 -7.19 1.55
N VAL A 147 24.74 -7.44 2.45
CA VAL A 147 26.17 -7.57 2.17
C VAL A 147 26.47 -9.06 2.06
N LEU A 148 26.82 -9.50 0.85
CA LEU A 148 27.20 -10.91 0.63
C LEU A 148 28.64 -11.14 1.08
N ALA A 149 28.98 -12.41 1.35
CA ALA A 149 30.35 -12.78 1.57
C ALA A 149 31.22 -12.39 0.35
N PHE A 150 32.35 -11.73 0.60
CA PHE A 150 33.25 -11.33 -0.50
C PHE A 150 34.05 -12.53 -1.00
N GLU A 151 34.27 -12.57 -2.30
CA GLU A 151 35.03 -13.63 -2.95
C GLU A 151 36.53 -13.48 -2.64
N ASN A 152 37.17 -14.55 -2.17
CA ASN A 152 38.62 -14.56 -2.05
C ASN A 152 39.29 -14.77 -3.42
N ARG A 153 39.93 -13.75 -3.93
CA ARG A 153 40.73 -13.77 -5.17
C ARG A 153 42.24 -13.78 -4.92
N SER A 154 42.66 -14.05 -3.70
CA SER A 154 44.08 -14.26 -3.37
C SER A 154 44.54 -15.60 -3.91
N ALA A 155 45.88 -15.71 -4.15
CA ALA A 155 46.51 -16.99 -4.50
C ALA A 155 46.37 -18.02 -3.39
N ASP A 156 46.39 -17.57 -2.12
CA ASP A 156 46.24 -18.39 -0.94
C ASP A 156 44.73 -18.47 -0.57
N LYS A 157 44.22 -19.71 -0.56
CA LYS A 157 42.83 -20.00 -0.17
C LYS A 157 42.61 -19.81 1.34
N ASP A 158 43.65 -19.89 2.14
CA ASP A 158 43.53 -19.65 3.57
C ASP A 158 43.17 -18.21 3.94
N ASN A 159 43.20 -17.27 2.96
CA ASN A 159 42.68 -15.90 3.12
C ASN A 159 41.16 -15.77 3.01
N GLU A 160 40.41 -16.86 2.91
CA GLU A 160 38.93 -16.86 2.86
C GLU A 160 38.33 -16.15 4.07
N TYR A 161 38.84 -16.43 5.29
CA TYR A 161 38.40 -15.80 6.54
C TYR A 161 38.54 -14.27 6.50
N PHE A 162 39.59 -13.79 5.80
CA PHE A 162 39.83 -12.36 5.67
C PHE A 162 38.80 -11.68 4.77
N SER A 163 38.48 -12.30 3.64
CA SER A 163 37.44 -11.79 2.73
C SER A 163 36.07 -11.76 3.40
N ASP A 164 35.71 -12.80 4.14
CA ASP A 164 34.48 -12.88 4.92
C ASP A 164 34.45 -11.82 6.02
N GLY A 165 35.56 -11.66 6.74
CA GLY A 165 35.66 -10.66 7.79
C GLY A 165 35.53 -9.23 7.30
N VAL A 166 36.12 -8.90 6.16
CA VAL A 166 35.96 -7.58 5.53
C VAL A 166 34.47 -7.31 5.20
N ALA A 167 33.79 -8.29 4.61
CA ALA A 167 32.36 -8.15 4.28
C ALA A 167 31.50 -8.01 5.56
N GLU A 168 31.83 -8.77 6.61
CA GLU A 168 31.13 -8.72 7.90
C GLU A 168 31.30 -7.36 8.60
N GLU A 169 32.50 -6.79 8.61
CA GLU A 169 32.74 -5.47 9.21
C GLU A 169 32.04 -4.33 8.42
N ILE A 170 31.98 -4.42 7.10
CA ILE A 170 31.19 -3.49 6.29
C ILE A 170 29.70 -3.64 6.62
N LEU A 171 29.19 -4.87 6.74
CA LEU A 171 27.82 -5.15 7.15
C LEU A 171 27.51 -4.53 8.52
N ASN A 172 28.37 -4.77 9.51
CA ASN A 172 28.22 -4.24 10.85
C ASN A 172 28.22 -2.70 10.87
N SER A 173 29.05 -2.07 10.06
CA SER A 173 29.14 -0.63 9.94
C SER A 173 27.87 -0.04 9.31
N LEU A 174 27.37 -0.66 8.23
CA LEU A 174 26.12 -0.27 7.61
C LEU A 174 24.91 -0.49 8.52
N ALA A 175 24.92 -1.54 9.36
CA ALA A 175 23.82 -1.83 10.30
C ALA A 175 23.67 -0.76 11.41
N LYS A 176 24.71 0.04 11.68
CA LYS A 176 24.64 1.19 12.60
C LYS A 176 23.99 2.42 11.98
N VAL A 177 23.84 2.46 10.66
CA VAL A 177 23.25 3.61 9.96
C VAL A 177 21.75 3.62 10.17
N LYS A 178 21.25 4.70 10.80
CA LYS A 178 19.81 4.91 10.98
C LYS A 178 19.15 4.98 9.61
N ASP A 179 17.96 4.45 9.53
CA ASP A 179 17.14 4.43 8.29
C ASP A 179 17.66 3.50 7.17
N LEU A 180 18.75 2.74 7.41
CA LEU A 180 19.20 1.67 6.51
C LEU A 180 18.88 0.30 7.12
N LYS A 181 18.07 -0.48 6.43
CA LYS A 181 17.74 -1.85 6.82
C LYS A 181 18.82 -2.79 6.25
N VAL A 182 19.60 -3.43 7.11
CA VAL A 182 20.67 -4.35 6.69
C VAL A 182 20.29 -5.78 7.01
N ALA A 183 20.35 -6.66 6.01
CA ALA A 183 20.11 -8.09 6.21
C ALA A 183 21.20 -8.69 7.11
N GLY A 184 20.79 -9.55 8.06
CA GLY A 184 21.73 -10.15 9.01
C GLY A 184 22.77 -11.04 8.33
N ARG A 185 23.98 -11.09 8.92
CA ARG A 185 25.12 -11.88 8.40
C ARG A 185 24.75 -13.32 8.06
N THR A 186 24.10 -14.04 8.97
CA THR A 186 23.76 -15.46 8.77
C THR A 186 22.90 -15.67 7.50
N SER A 187 21.96 -14.76 7.23
CA SER A 187 21.10 -14.83 6.08
C SER A 187 21.85 -14.44 4.80
N SER A 188 22.65 -13.40 4.83
CA SER A 188 23.42 -12.92 3.68
C SER A 188 24.50 -13.93 3.27
N PHE A 189 25.24 -14.47 4.24
CA PHE A 189 26.32 -15.43 3.99
C PHE A 189 25.83 -16.86 3.67
N PHE A 190 24.54 -17.13 3.86
CA PHE A 190 23.93 -18.38 3.41
C PHE A 190 24.08 -18.60 1.90
N PHE A 191 24.20 -17.54 1.13
CA PHE A 191 24.37 -17.59 -0.32
C PHE A 191 25.82 -17.75 -0.77
N LYS A 192 26.79 -17.77 0.13
CA LYS A 192 28.21 -17.97 -0.18
C LYS A 192 28.40 -19.28 -0.94
N GLY A 193 29.07 -19.22 -2.09
CA GLY A 193 29.34 -20.37 -2.95
C GLY A 193 28.12 -20.97 -3.65
N LYS A 194 26.93 -20.33 -3.52
CA LYS A 194 25.72 -20.73 -4.22
C LYS A 194 25.59 -19.93 -5.51
N ASN A 195 25.24 -20.60 -6.60
CA ASN A 195 25.03 -19.96 -7.88
C ASN A 195 23.57 -19.50 -8.03
N GLU A 196 23.12 -18.63 -7.11
CA GLU A 196 21.78 -18.09 -7.09
C GLU A 196 21.73 -16.74 -7.81
N SER A 197 20.60 -16.44 -8.47
CA SER A 197 20.41 -15.13 -9.08
C SER A 197 20.23 -14.03 -8.01
N LEU A 198 20.73 -12.82 -8.29
CA LEU A 198 20.54 -11.68 -7.39
C LEU A 198 19.07 -11.39 -7.10
N GLY A 199 18.18 -11.60 -8.08
CA GLY A 199 16.75 -11.48 -7.89
C GLY A 199 16.19 -12.46 -6.85
N THR A 200 16.66 -13.71 -6.86
CA THR A 200 16.32 -14.73 -5.85
C THR A 200 16.84 -14.34 -4.48
N ILE A 201 18.10 -13.91 -4.40
CA ILE A 201 18.74 -13.47 -3.16
C ILE A 201 17.98 -12.29 -2.55
N GLY A 202 17.72 -11.25 -3.34
CA GLY A 202 17.02 -10.06 -2.89
C GLY A 202 15.61 -10.35 -2.40
N LYS A 203 14.86 -11.19 -3.12
CA LYS A 203 13.52 -11.63 -2.71
C LYS A 203 13.54 -12.44 -1.41
N THR A 204 14.50 -13.36 -1.27
CA THR A 204 14.61 -14.20 -0.07
C THR A 204 15.01 -13.39 1.16
N LEU A 205 15.89 -12.41 1.00
CA LEU A 205 16.36 -11.54 2.08
C LEU A 205 15.44 -10.33 2.33
N GLY A 206 14.49 -10.05 1.44
CA GLY A 206 13.59 -8.89 1.52
C GLY A 206 14.32 -7.56 1.38
N VAL A 207 15.36 -7.49 0.53
CA VAL A 207 16.18 -6.29 0.33
C VAL A 207 16.08 -5.75 -1.09
N ALA A 208 16.24 -4.43 -1.23
CA ALA A 208 16.25 -3.77 -2.53
C ALA A 208 17.64 -3.74 -3.18
N HIS A 209 18.70 -3.87 -2.40
CA HIS A 209 20.09 -3.76 -2.87
C HIS A 209 20.95 -4.89 -2.32
N VAL A 210 21.97 -5.23 -3.08
CA VAL A 210 23.01 -6.18 -2.68
C VAL A 210 24.37 -5.53 -2.88
N LEU A 211 25.23 -5.62 -1.88
CA LEU A 211 26.66 -5.34 -1.98
C LEU A 211 27.38 -6.67 -2.12
N GLU A 212 28.07 -6.84 -3.21
CA GLU A 212 28.98 -7.95 -3.46
C GLU A 212 30.40 -7.44 -3.70
N GLY A 213 31.39 -8.30 -3.55
CA GLY A 213 32.75 -7.88 -3.77
C GLY A 213 33.74 -9.01 -3.76
N SER A 214 34.99 -8.64 -3.91
CA SER A 214 36.12 -9.57 -3.82
C SER A 214 37.31 -8.93 -3.15
N VAL A 215 38.10 -9.75 -2.47
CA VAL A 215 39.32 -9.35 -1.81
C VAL A 215 40.50 -10.15 -2.40
N ARG A 216 41.56 -9.45 -2.77
CA ARG A 216 42.83 -10.05 -3.14
C ARG A 216 43.91 -9.55 -2.18
N LYS A 217 44.51 -10.46 -1.45
CA LYS A 217 45.66 -10.20 -0.57
C LYS A 217 46.89 -10.85 -1.14
N GLN A 218 47.98 -10.08 -1.21
CA GLN A 218 49.31 -10.57 -1.64
C GLN A 218 50.40 -9.93 -0.78
N GLY A 219 50.89 -10.70 0.21
CA GLY A 219 51.70 -10.13 1.26
C GLY A 219 50.92 -9.11 2.08
N ASP A 220 51.42 -7.90 2.20
CA ASP A 220 50.81 -6.75 2.80
C ASP A 220 49.88 -5.93 1.89
N LYS A 221 49.86 -6.23 0.59
CA LYS A 221 49.02 -5.51 -0.41
C LYS A 221 47.62 -6.07 -0.42
N LEU A 222 46.68 -5.15 -0.35
CA LEU A 222 45.25 -5.42 -0.47
C LEU A 222 44.64 -4.77 -1.67
N ARG A 223 43.75 -5.50 -2.36
CA ARG A 223 42.83 -4.96 -3.35
C ARG A 223 41.43 -5.45 -3.02
N ILE A 224 40.52 -4.51 -2.79
CA ILE A 224 39.11 -4.78 -2.53
C ILE A 224 38.29 -4.19 -3.68
N THR A 225 37.51 -5.02 -4.35
CA THR A 225 36.50 -4.54 -5.31
C THR A 225 35.14 -4.70 -4.67
N ALA A 226 34.33 -3.63 -4.69
CA ALA A 226 32.97 -3.65 -4.16
C ALA A 226 32.00 -3.13 -5.23
N GLN A 227 30.82 -3.73 -5.28
CA GLN A 227 29.79 -3.43 -6.27
C GLN A 227 28.43 -3.39 -5.60
N LEU A 228 27.67 -2.31 -5.82
CA LEU A 228 26.32 -2.15 -5.34
C LEU A 228 25.34 -2.37 -6.49
N ILE A 229 24.44 -3.32 -6.32
CA ILE A 229 23.50 -3.76 -7.36
C ILE A 229 22.07 -3.56 -6.87
N ARG A 230 21.22 -2.99 -7.73
CA ARG A 230 19.78 -2.89 -7.48
C ARG A 230 19.09 -4.18 -7.90
N ILE A 231 18.29 -4.75 -6.99
CA ILE A 231 17.63 -6.04 -7.22
C ILE A 231 16.51 -5.95 -8.25
N SER A 232 15.77 -4.83 -8.30
CA SER A 232 14.58 -4.69 -9.14
C SER A 232 14.86 -4.84 -10.65
N ASP A 233 16.04 -4.44 -11.08
CA ASP A 233 16.46 -4.45 -12.49
C ASP A 233 17.77 -5.19 -12.72
N GLY A 234 18.48 -5.59 -11.66
CA GLY A 234 19.77 -6.26 -11.73
C GLY A 234 20.94 -5.38 -12.17
N PHE A 235 20.72 -4.05 -12.26
CA PHE A 235 21.78 -3.14 -12.70
C PHE A 235 22.70 -2.72 -11.55
N GLN A 236 23.96 -2.65 -11.88
CA GLN A 236 25.01 -2.14 -11.01
C GLN A 236 24.87 -0.62 -10.89
N MET A 237 24.64 -0.16 -9.65
CA MET A 237 24.51 1.27 -9.33
C MET A 237 25.89 1.91 -9.16
N TRP A 238 26.81 1.15 -8.56
CA TRP A 238 28.16 1.61 -8.27
C TRP A 238 29.14 0.44 -8.25
N SER A 239 30.38 0.69 -8.65
CA SER A 239 31.50 -0.23 -8.54
C SER A 239 32.80 0.53 -8.38
N GLU A 240 33.62 0.11 -7.44
CA GLU A 240 34.92 0.72 -7.23
C GLU A 240 35.93 -0.32 -6.74
N THR A 241 37.20 -0.08 -7.07
CA THR A 241 38.32 -0.87 -6.62
C THR A 241 39.20 -0.03 -5.73
N PHE A 242 39.49 -0.54 -4.55
CA PHE A 242 40.30 0.09 -3.52
C PHE A 242 41.60 -0.66 -3.37
N ASP A 243 42.71 0.02 -3.55
CA ASP A 243 44.07 -0.50 -3.35
C ASP A 243 44.64 0.09 -2.07
N GLY A 244 45.32 -0.74 -1.28
CA GLY A 244 45.98 -0.34 -0.04
C GLY A 244 46.87 -1.45 0.52
N SER A 245 47.16 -1.33 1.79
CA SER A 245 47.88 -2.33 2.59
C SER A 245 47.03 -2.87 3.75
N ASP A 246 47.52 -3.88 4.44
CA ASP A 246 46.86 -4.41 5.64
C ASP A 246 46.62 -3.32 6.70
N SER A 247 47.53 -2.35 6.83
CA SER A 247 47.36 -1.19 7.73
C SER A 247 46.26 -0.24 7.30
N ASP A 248 45.84 -0.27 6.05
CA ASP A 248 44.81 0.61 5.48
C ASP A 248 43.40 0.00 5.57
N ILE A 249 43.27 -1.25 6.07
CA ILE A 249 42.04 -2.03 5.99
C ILE A 249 40.82 -1.28 6.56
N PHE A 250 40.97 -0.62 7.70
CA PHE A 250 39.87 0.13 8.31
C PHE A 250 39.48 1.36 7.50
N ALA A 251 40.47 2.05 6.90
CA ALA A 251 40.20 3.18 6.02
C ALA A 251 39.52 2.73 4.73
N LEU A 252 39.85 1.56 4.21
CA LEU A 252 39.19 0.98 3.04
C LEU A 252 37.75 0.59 3.33
N GLN A 253 37.50 -0.08 4.47
CA GLN A 253 36.16 -0.43 4.91
C GLN A 253 35.30 0.83 5.13
N GLU A 254 35.86 1.86 5.77
CA GLU A 254 35.19 3.14 5.99
C GLU A 254 34.76 3.79 4.65
N LYS A 255 35.68 3.85 3.66
CA LYS A 255 35.37 4.39 2.33
C LYS A 255 34.24 3.62 1.65
N ILE A 256 34.27 2.28 1.72
CA ILE A 256 33.23 1.45 1.13
C ILE A 256 31.88 1.73 1.80
N ALA A 257 31.83 1.75 3.13
CA ALA A 257 30.58 1.98 3.87
C ALA A 257 30.02 3.40 3.59
N GLN A 258 30.87 4.42 3.56
CA GLN A 258 30.48 5.79 3.22
C GLN A 258 29.93 5.89 1.78
N GLN A 259 30.61 5.26 0.84
CA GLN A 259 30.17 5.28 -0.56
C GLN A 259 28.82 4.57 -0.74
N VAL A 260 28.63 3.41 -0.13
CA VAL A 260 27.35 2.68 -0.14
C VAL A 260 26.23 3.53 0.44
N THR A 261 26.44 4.19 1.58
CA THR A 261 25.42 5.06 2.19
C THR A 261 25.08 6.27 1.33
N SER A 262 26.10 6.83 0.65
CA SER A 262 25.91 7.94 -0.32
C SER A 262 25.07 7.50 -1.52
N GLU A 263 25.39 6.36 -2.11
CA GLU A 263 24.67 5.81 -3.27
C GLU A 263 23.21 5.46 -2.94
N LEU A 264 22.96 4.99 -1.70
CA LEU A 264 21.63 4.71 -1.21
C LEU A 264 20.87 5.96 -0.70
N GLN A 265 21.50 7.14 -0.79
CA GLN A 265 20.94 8.42 -0.34
C GLN A 265 20.46 8.38 1.12
N VAL A 266 21.22 7.72 1.98
CA VAL A 266 20.93 7.63 3.41
C VAL A 266 21.67 8.74 4.13
N ALA A 267 20.92 9.56 4.89
CA ALA A 267 21.51 10.65 5.65
C ALA A 267 22.30 10.11 6.85
N LEU A 268 23.59 10.41 6.92
CA LEU A 268 24.43 10.13 8.06
C LEU A 268 24.25 11.24 9.14
N ASN A 269 24.12 10.85 10.38
CA ASN A 269 24.10 11.81 11.48
C ASN A 269 25.53 12.39 11.74
N ALA A 270 25.64 13.46 12.54
CA ALA A 270 26.89 14.17 12.77
C ALA A 270 28.01 13.25 13.32
N GLY A 271 27.68 12.24 14.12
CA GLY A 271 28.67 11.26 14.61
C GLY A 271 29.10 10.23 13.57
N GLN A 272 28.24 9.93 12.60
CA GLN A 272 28.48 8.97 11.54
C GLN A 272 29.19 9.59 10.32
N GLN A 273 29.10 10.91 10.13
CA GLN A 273 29.78 11.61 9.03
C GLN A 273 31.31 11.52 9.13
N GLY A 274 31.84 11.32 10.36
CA GLY A 274 33.26 11.21 10.57
C GLY A 274 33.79 9.78 10.61
N ARG A 275 32.98 8.80 11.00
CA ARG A 275 33.44 7.42 11.19
C ARG A 275 32.30 6.42 11.32
N LEU A 276 32.15 5.51 10.37
CA LEU A 276 31.22 4.39 10.40
C LEU A 276 31.86 3.12 10.94
N VAL A 277 33.14 2.90 10.66
CA VAL A 277 33.91 1.72 11.09
C VAL A 277 34.53 1.97 12.46
N GLU A 278 34.25 1.10 13.41
CA GLU A 278 34.94 1.10 14.71
C GLU A 278 36.28 0.39 14.54
N VAL A 279 37.36 1.08 14.92
CA VAL A 279 38.68 0.50 14.93
C VAL A 279 38.95 -0.07 16.33
N GLY A 280 38.89 -1.40 16.45
CA GLY A 280 39.19 -2.11 17.71
C GLY A 280 40.67 -2.21 18.00
N THR A 281 41.51 -2.17 16.97
CA THR A 281 42.97 -2.21 17.10
C THR A 281 43.62 -1.47 15.93
N ALA A 282 44.80 -0.90 16.17
CA ALA A 282 45.61 -0.33 15.09
C ALA A 282 46.62 -1.37 14.51
N ASP A 283 46.71 -2.53 15.11
CA ASP A 283 47.63 -3.60 14.72
C ASP A 283 47.00 -4.52 13.69
N PRO A 284 47.54 -4.63 12.45
CA PRO A 284 47.00 -5.49 11.41
C PRO A 284 47.06 -6.99 11.74
N ASP A 285 48.06 -7.45 12.51
CA ASP A 285 48.19 -8.82 12.88
C ASP A 285 47.17 -9.21 13.95
N ALA A 286 46.95 -8.33 14.93
CA ALA A 286 45.85 -8.49 15.89
C ALA A 286 44.49 -8.57 15.19
N TYR A 287 44.27 -7.73 14.18
CA TYR A 287 43.04 -7.76 13.40
C TYR A 287 42.89 -9.05 12.61
N ALA A 288 43.94 -9.51 11.94
CA ALA A 288 43.92 -10.77 11.19
C ALA A 288 43.63 -11.98 12.13
N MET A 289 44.22 -11.99 13.34
CA MET A 289 43.93 -13.02 14.35
C MET A 289 42.48 -12.97 14.82
N TYR A 290 41.96 -11.78 15.08
CA TYR A 290 40.55 -11.56 15.40
C TYR A 290 39.63 -12.12 14.35
N LEU A 291 39.82 -11.77 13.07
CA LEU A 291 39.01 -12.27 11.97
C LEU A 291 39.07 -13.78 11.84
N ARG A 292 40.25 -14.37 11.96
CA ARG A 292 40.43 -15.83 11.94
C ARG A 292 39.70 -16.53 13.06
N ALA A 293 39.77 -16.00 14.28
CA ALA A 293 39.08 -16.55 15.43
C ALA A 293 37.56 -16.42 15.32
N THR A 294 37.10 -15.30 14.79
CA THR A 294 35.66 -15.02 14.51
C THR A 294 35.12 -15.96 13.43
N ASP A 295 35.88 -16.23 12.36
CA ASP A 295 35.49 -17.22 11.35
C ASP A 295 35.29 -18.61 11.94
N VAL A 296 36.26 -19.07 12.77
CA VAL A 296 36.14 -20.35 13.49
C VAL A 296 34.91 -20.40 14.40
N PHE A 297 34.64 -19.33 15.13
CA PHE A 297 33.44 -19.20 15.96
C PHE A 297 32.14 -19.24 15.15
N ASN A 298 32.11 -18.56 14.04
CA ASN A 298 30.94 -18.43 13.15
C ASN A 298 30.57 -19.74 12.44
N ARG A 299 31.48 -20.70 12.33
CA ARG A 299 31.21 -22.06 11.83
C ARG A 299 30.27 -22.86 12.73
N ARG A 300 30.03 -22.39 13.98
CA ARG A 300 29.13 -22.99 14.99
C ARG A 300 29.44 -24.43 15.30
N ASP A 301 30.67 -24.85 15.11
CA ASP A 301 31.17 -26.16 15.57
C ASP A 301 31.72 -26.02 17.01
N VAL A 302 31.00 -26.63 17.95
CA VAL A 302 31.35 -26.58 19.39
C VAL A 302 32.78 -27.05 19.67
N LYS A 303 33.30 -28.00 18.88
CA LYS A 303 34.67 -28.50 19.01
C LYS A 303 35.72 -27.46 18.63
N SER A 304 35.34 -26.48 17.84
CA SER A 304 36.23 -25.40 17.39
C SER A 304 36.26 -24.19 18.33
N TYR A 305 35.33 -24.07 19.28
CA TYR A 305 35.27 -22.94 20.21
C TYR A 305 36.54 -22.72 21.06
N PRO A 306 37.19 -23.76 21.60
CA PRO A 306 38.47 -23.56 22.35
C PRO A 306 39.53 -22.90 21.46
N LYS A 307 39.61 -23.27 20.16
CA LYS A 307 40.55 -22.67 19.20
C LYS A 307 40.20 -21.21 18.88
N ALA A 308 38.92 -20.89 18.77
CA ALA A 308 38.47 -19.51 18.57
C ALA A 308 38.82 -18.65 19.80
N ILE A 309 38.55 -19.13 21.00
CA ILE A 309 38.87 -18.45 22.26
C ILE A 309 40.39 -18.21 22.39
N GLN A 310 41.20 -19.21 22.08
CA GLN A 310 42.66 -19.06 22.08
C GLN A 310 43.11 -17.97 21.09
N GLY A 311 42.59 -17.98 19.86
CA GLY A 311 42.94 -16.96 18.87
C GLY A 311 42.53 -15.54 19.28
N LEU A 312 41.38 -15.37 19.93
CA LEU A 312 40.97 -14.09 20.52
C LEU A 312 41.89 -13.64 21.64
N HIS A 313 42.33 -14.55 22.51
CA HIS A 313 43.28 -14.22 23.55
C HIS A 313 44.68 -13.86 23.00
N GLU A 314 45.09 -14.45 21.90
CA GLU A 314 46.32 -14.08 21.19
C GLU A 314 46.22 -12.72 20.57
N ALA A 315 45.10 -12.40 19.92
CA ALA A 315 44.83 -11.06 19.34
C ALA A 315 44.85 -9.94 20.42
N LEU A 316 44.37 -10.23 21.62
CA LEU A 316 44.40 -9.27 22.74
C LEU A 316 45.79 -9.00 23.34
N LYS A 317 46.80 -9.75 22.99
CA LYS A 317 48.16 -9.54 23.47
C LYS A 317 49.00 -8.63 22.58
N LEU A 318 48.50 -8.40 21.32
CA LEU A 318 49.08 -7.49 20.35
C LEU A 318 48.46 -6.11 20.52
#